data_f5eea098ba960ef980731190ce5a7c25
#
_entry.id   f5eea098ba960ef980731190ce5a7c25
#
_cell.length_a   1.000
_cell.length_b   1.000
_cell.length_c   1.000
_cell.angle_alpha   90.00
_cell.angle_beta   90.00
_cell.angle_gamma   90.00
#
_symmetry.space_group_name_H-M   'P 1'
#
loop_
_entity.id
_entity.type
_entity.pdbx_description
1 polymer ?
#
loop_
_entity_poly.entity_id
_entity_poly.type
_entity_poly.pdbx_seq_one_letter_code
_entity_poly.pdbx_strand_id
1 'polypeptide(L)'
;CHAVISRLLLYSARPLFNGNKLYSTVKNPDAPDFPELSGVKLFPELDNTKWQKAAEAAKKLIDNPCYELYRAGNDNPYEDYYGVTHETWNKELIWTDRYNGLFSWGVGTVPTGVAGTAYGAVGPTQALVDAYAMNTGWYPITGYEADGTPIVEPLSGYELASELEKSSW
;
A
#
# COMPACT_ATOMS: atom_id res chain seq x y z
N CYS A 1 15.59 -13.67 3.02
CA CYS A 1 14.56 -14.63 2.53
C CYS A 1 13.20 -14.47 3.22
N HIS A 2 13.11 -14.39 4.57
CA HIS A 2 11.81 -14.35 5.30
C HIS A 2 10.89 -13.20 4.87
N ALA A 3 11.41 -11.99 4.61
CA ALA A 3 10.61 -10.86 4.15
C ALA A 3 9.94 -11.12 2.79
N VAL A 4 10.68 -11.73 1.86
CA VAL A 4 10.13 -12.10 0.53
C VAL A 4 9.07 -13.18 0.68
N ILE A 5 9.30 -14.18 1.54
CA ILE A 5 8.33 -15.24 1.84
C ILE A 5 7.05 -14.66 2.43
N SER A 6 7.15 -13.77 3.41
CA SER A 6 6.00 -13.10 4.02
C SER A 6 5.17 -12.34 2.98
N ARG A 7 5.82 -11.56 2.12
CA ARG A 7 5.14 -10.84 1.02
C ARG A 7 4.48 -11.79 0.03
N LEU A 8 5.17 -12.86 -0.37
CA LEU A 8 4.63 -13.86 -1.30
C LEU A 8 3.38 -14.55 -0.73
N LEU A 9 3.44 -14.98 0.53
CA LEU A 9 2.32 -15.65 1.20
C LEU A 9 1.13 -14.69 1.37
N LEU A 10 1.37 -13.42 1.71
CA LEU A 10 0.33 -12.40 1.77
C LEU A 10 -0.35 -12.21 0.42
N TYR A 11 0.41 -12.08 -0.65
CA TYR A 11 -0.15 -11.92 -1.99
C TYR A 11 -0.92 -13.15 -2.45
N SER A 12 -0.40 -14.35 -2.16
CA SER A 12 -1.06 -15.61 -2.51
C SER A 12 -2.39 -15.83 -1.77
N ALA A 13 -2.58 -15.18 -0.61
CA ALA A 13 -3.81 -15.25 0.18
C ALA A 13 -4.91 -14.30 -0.33
N ARG A 14 -4.54 -13.26 -1.09
CA ARG A 14 -5.49 -12.24 -1.56
C ARG A 14 -6.52 -12.80 -2.54
N PRO A 15 -7.75 -12.25 -2.58
CA PRO A 15 -8.84 -12.73 -3.45
C PRO A 15 -8.47 -12.82 -4.94
N LEU A 16 -7.52 -11.99 -5.41
CA LEU A 16 -7.05 -12.06 -6.79
C LEU A 16 -6.38 -13.41 -7.11
N PHE A 17 -5.60 -13.96 -6.15
CA PHE A 17 -4.82 -15.19 -6.35
C PHE A 17 -5.37 -16.41 -5.59
N ASN A 18 -6.42 -16.24 -4.81
CA ASN A 18 -6.98 -17.28 -3.96
C ASN A 18 -8.50 -17.39 -4.17
N GLY A 19 -8.90 -18.33 -5.03
CA GLY A 19 -10.30 -18.58 -5.34
C GLY A 19 -10.93 -17.57 -6.28
N ASN A 20 -10.15 -16.93 -7.17
CA ASN A 20 -10.67 -15.96 -8.14
C ASN A 20 -11.52 -16.65 -9.19
N LYS A 21 -12.84 -16.38 -9.17
CA LYS A 21 -13.79 -16.98 -10.10
C LYS A 21 -13.64 -16.49 -11.53
N LEU A 22 -13.21 -15.23 -11.76
CA LEU A 22 -13.05 -14.66 -13.10
C LEU A 22 -11.92 -15.34 -13.88
N TYR A 23 -10.86 -15.77 -13.16
CA TYR A 23 -9.68 -16.38 -13.77
C TYR A 23 -9.58 -17.88 -13.51
N SER A 24 -10.64 -18.53 -13.00
CA SER A 24 -10.66 -19.96 -12.65
C SER A 24 -10.39 -20.91 -13.83
N THR A 25 -10.63 -20.44 -15.06
CA THR A 25 -10.40 -21.20 -16.29
C THR A 25 -9.02 -20.97 -16.92
N VAL A 26 -8.27 -19.98 -16.43
CA VAL A 26 -6.93 -19.66 -16.98
C VAL A 26 -5.94 -20.73 -16.58
N LYS A 27 -5.33 -21.32 -17.60
CA LYS A 27 -4.36 -22.41 -17.47
C LYS A 27 -3.10 -22.08 -18.23
N ASN A 28 -2.00 -22.73 -17.84
CA ASN A 28 -0.81 -22.72 -18.66
C ASN A 28 -1.11 -23.34 -20.04
N PRO A 29 -0.55 -22.78 -21.11
CA PRO A 29 -0.58 -23.42 -22.41
C PRO A 29 0.18 -24.75 -22.37
N ASP A 30 0.05 -25.53 -23.41
CA ASP A 30 0.86 -26.74 -23.57
C ASP A 30 2.34 -26.37 -23.60
N ALA A 31 3.10 -27.01 -22.73
CA ALA A 31 4.55 -26.81 -22.55
C ALA A 31 5.25 -28.18 -22.72
N PRO A 32 5.63 -28.57 -23.94
CA PRO A 32 6.23 -29.87 -24.22
C PRO A 32 7.52 -30.13 -23.43
N ASP A 33 8.29 -29.08 -23.17
CA ASP A 33 9.56 -29.15 -22.41
C ASP A 33 9.34 -29.25 -20.87
N PHE A 34 8.11 -28.94 -20.41
CA PHE A 34 7.72 -28.96 -19.00
C PHE A 34 6.33 -29.55 -18.86
N PRO A 35 6.16 -30.88 -19.08
CA PRO A 35 4.84 -31.53 -19.09
C PRO A 35 4.05 -31.35 -17.80
N GLU A 36 4.74 -31.22 -16.66
CA GLU A 36 4.14 -31.00 -15.33
C GLU A 36 3.45 -29.64 -15.20
N LEU A 37 3.77 -28.68 -16.06
CA LEU A 37 3.17 -27.33 -16.08
C LEU A 37 2.05 -27.21 -17.12
N SER A 38 1.92 -28.17 -18.06
CA SER A 38 0.91 -28.16 -19.12
C SER A 38 -0.50 -28.24 -18.54
N GLY A 39 -1.34 -27.29 -18.89
CA GLY A 39 -2.75 -27.25 -18.46
C GLY A 39 -2.99 -26.98 -16.97
N VAL A 40 -1.95 -26.70 -16.20
CA VAL A 40 -2.06 -26.33 -14.78
C VAL A 40 -2.80 -25.01 -14.64
N LYS A 41 -3.80 -24.97 -13.74
CA LYS A 41 -4.51 -23.73 -13.42
C LYS A 41 -3.57 -22.70 -12.80
N LEU A 42 -3.57 -21.48 -13.30
CA LEU A 42 -2.77 -20.38 -12.74
C LEU A 42 -3.39 -19.78 -11.47
N PHE A 43 -4.71 -19.89 -11.33
CA PHE A 43 -5.45 -19.39 -10.17
C PHE A 43 -6.06 -20.59 -9.44
N PRO A 44 -5.56 -20.90 -8.23
CA PRO A 44 -6.03 -22.06 -7.45
C PRO A 44 -7.43 -21.82 -6.89
N GLU A 45 -8.05 -22.92 -6.46
CA GLU A 45 -9.28 -22.86 -5.68
C GLU A 45 -9.05 -22.14 -4.34
N LEU A 46 -10.15 -21.67 -3.71
CA LEU A 46 -10.09 -20.98 -2.44
C LEU A 46 -9.50 -21.88 -1.32
N ASP A 47 -8.44 -21.41 -0.73
CA ASP A 47 -7.80 -22.02 0.45
C ASP A 47 -7.77 -21.01 1.61
N ASN A 48 -8.66 -21.20 2.58
CA ASN A 48 -8.78 -20.32 3.75
C ASN A 48 -7.56 -20.38 4.69
N THR A 49 -6.70 -21.41 4.58
CA THR A 49 -5.49 -21.52 5.42
C THR A 49 -4.38 -20.58 4.99
N LYS A 50 -4.45 -19.99 3.80
CA LYS A 50 -3.41 -19.09 3.28
C LYS A 50 -3.25 -17.82 4.12
N TRP A 51 -4.34 -17.28 4.64
CA TRP A 51 -4.28 -16.11 5.53
C TRP A 51 -3.53 -16.41 6.82
N GLN A 52 -3.76 -17.58 7.41
CA GLN A 52 -3.03 -18.01 8.60
C GLN A 52 -1.54 -18.15 8.29
N LYS A 53 -1.18 -18.81 7.19
CA LYS A 53 0.23 -18.96 6.76
C LYS A 53 0.92 -17.61 6.53
N ALA A 54 0.20 -16.64 5.95
CA ALA A 54 0.70 -15.29 5.76
C ALA A 54 0.94 -14.57 7.09
N ALA A 55 0.00 -14.68 8.04
CA ALA A 55 0.13 -14.10 9.38
C ALA A 55 1.31 -14.71 10.16
N GLU A 56 1.47 -16.04 10.11
CA GLU A 56 2.59 -16.73 10.75
C GLU A 56 3.95 -16.31 10.17
N ALA A 57 4.03 -16.13 8.85
CA ALA A 57 5.25 -15.66 8.19
C ALA A 57 5.58 -14.20 8.55
N ALA A 58 4.58 -13.33 8.65
CA ALA A 58 4.75 -11.95 9.11
C ALA A 58 5.19 -11.91 10.58
N LYS A 59 4.57 -12.74 11.43
CA LYS A 59 4.93 -12.83 12.85
C LYS A 59 6.39 -13.22 13.07
N LYS A 60 6.94 -14.13 12.26
CA LYS A 60 8.36 -14.49 12.33
C LYS A 60 9.32 -13.32 12.08
N LEU A 61 8.89 -12.31 11.32
CA LEU A 61 9.67 -11.09 11.12
C LEU A 61 9.52 -10.14 12.30
N ILE A 62 8.29 -9.98 12.81
CA ILE A 62 7.99 -9.11 13.96
C ILE A 62 8.71 -9.61 15.22
N ASP A 63 8.74 -10.94 15.43
CA ASP A 63 9.40 -11.55 16.59
C ASP A 63 10.95 -11.60 16.44
N ASN A 64 11.51 -11.16 15.32
CA ASN A 64 12.95 -11.18 15.10
C ASN A 64 13.61 -9.98 15.78
N PRO A 65 14.50 -10.20 16.79
CA PRO A 65 15.11 -9.12 17.56
C PRO A 65 16.07 -8.24 16.75
N CYS A 66 16.41 -8.62 15.52
CA CYS A 66 17.25 -7.79 14.64
C CYS A 66 16.49 -6.59 14.06
N TYR A 67 15.15 -6.62 14.11
CA TYR A 67 14.30 -5.58 13.56
C TYR A 67 13.40 -4.99 14.63
N GLU A 68 13.17 -3.70 14.55
CA GLU A 68 12.22 -2.97 15.39
C GLU A 68 11.74 -1.73 14.65
N LEU A 69 10.59 -1.19 15.04
CA LEU A 69 10.12 0.07 14.49
C LEU A 69 11.12 1.19 14.82
N TYR A 70 11.45 2.00 13.83
CA TYR A 70 12.35 3.13 14.01
C TYR A 70 11.75 4.16 14.96
N ARG A 71 12.61 4.71 15.82
CA ARG A 71 12.29 5.79 16.74
C ARG A 71 13.40 6.83 16.71
N ALA A 72 13.04 8.07 16.50
CA ALA A 72 13.98 9.20 16.53
C ALA A 72 14.44 9.56 17.96
N GLY A 73 13.77 9.01 18.98
CA GLY A 73 14.16 9.18 20.40
C GLY A 73 13.68 10.49 21.03
N ASN A 74 12.75 11.19 20.42
CA ASN A 74 12.19 12.47 20.89
C ASN A 74 10.68 12.50 21.04
N ASP A 75 10.03 11.32 20.99
CA ASP A 75 8.57 11.13 21.06
C ASP A 75 7.78 11.92 20.00
N ASN A 76 8.42 12.24 18.87
CA ASN A 76 7.80 12.93 17.76
C ASN A 76 7.47 11.94 16.61
N PRO A 77 6.20 11.58 16.40
CA PRO A 77 5.82 10.64 15.36
C PRO A 77 6.16 11.09 13.93
N TYR A 78 6.24 12.40 13.70
CA TYR A 78 6.69 12.94 12.42
C TYR A 78 8.17 12.63 12.16
N GLU A 79 9.02 12.83 13.17
CA GLU A 79 10.45 12.52 13.08
C GLU A 79 10.70 11.01 12.96
N ASP A 80 9.91 10.18 13.65
CA ASP A 80 9.93 8.73 13.50
C ASP A 80 9.65 8.34 12.06
N TYR A 81 8.56 8.85 11.49
CA TYR A 81 8.18 8.54 10.11
C TYR A 81 9.16 9.09 9.07
N TYR A 82 9.64 10.32 9.28
CA TYR A 82 10.62 10.95 8.40
C TYR A 82 11.95 10.18 8.40
N GLY A 83 12.45 9.83 9.57
CA GLY A 83 13.74 9.16 9.74
C GLY A 83 13.79 7.76 9.10
N VAL A 84 12.68 7.01 9.12
CA VAL A 84 12.61 5.69 8.45
C VAL A 84 13.08 5.75 6.99
N THR A 85 12.71 6.82 6.28
CA THR A 85 12.99 6.96 4.85
C THR A 85 14.27 7.73 4.56
N HIS A 86 14.72 8.61 5.47
CA HIS A 86 15.86 9.51 5.25
C HIS A 86 17.15 8.99 5.85
N GLU A 87 17.08 8.20 6.90
CA GLU A 87 18.28 7.59 7.44
C GLU A 87 18.77 6.45 6.55
N THR A 88 20.08 6.42 6.37
CA THR A 88 20.74 5.46 5.47
C THR A 88 20.53 4.02 5.90
N TRP A 89 20.56 3.76 7.20
CA TRP A 89 20.33 2.45 7.82
C TRP A 89 19.62 2.65 9.15
N ASN A 90 18.56 1.89 9.34
CA ASN A 90 17.85 1.81 10.61
C ASN A 90 17.31 0.39 10.82
N LYS A 91 16.83 0.10 12.01
CA LYS A 91 16.37 -1.26 12.37
C LYS A 91 15.04 -1.66 11.75
N GLU A 92 14.27 -0.74 11.18
CA GLU A 92 13.04 -1.05 10.47
C GLU A 92 13.30 -1.53 9.03
N LEU A 93 14.47 -1.20 8.48
CA LEU A 93 14.83 -1.54 7.11
C LEU A 93 15.37 -2.96 7.03
N ILE A 94 14.70 -3.83 6.29
CA ILE A 94 15.12 -5.21 6.05
C ILE A 94 15.99 -5.30 4.79
N TRP A 95 15.57 -4.63 3.72
CA TRP A 95 16.26 -4.59 2.44
C TRP A 95 15.88 -3.32 1.71
N THR A 96 16.86 -2.50 1.41
CA THR A 96 16.69 -1.24 0.69
C THR A 96 17.46 -1.27 -0.61
N ASP A 97 16.85 -0.75 -1.65
CA ASP A 97 17.52 -0.40 -2.89
C ASP A 97 17.93 1.08 -2.83
N ARG A 98 19.23 1.32 -2.95
CA ARG A 98 19.84 2.66 -2.90
C ARG A 98 20.03 3.22 -4.30
N TYR A 99 18.97 3.30 -5.05
CA TYR A 99 19.05 3.91 -6.37
C TYR A 99 19.00 5.44 -6.28
N ASN A 100 20.02 6.11 -6.84
CA ASN A 100 20.13 7.58 -6.84
C ASN A 100 19.33 8.25 -7.95
N GLY A 101 18.56 7.52 -8.74
CA GLY A 101 17.83 8.00 -9.91
C GLY A 101 16.44 8.57 -9.62
N LEU A 102 16.22 9.20 -8.46
CA LEU A 102 14.89 9.71 -8.06
C LEU A 102 14.49 11.02 -8.74
N PHE A 103 15.33 11.59 -9.62
CA PHE A 103 15.02 12.86 -10.29
C PHE A 103 13.66 12.82 -11.01
N SER A 104 13.40 11.78 -11.79
CA SER A 104 12.13 11.63 -12.52
C SER A 104 10.91 11.50 -11.59
N TRP A 105 11.07 10.82 -10.47
CA TRP A 105 10.02 10.73 -9.45
C TRP A 105 9.77 12.07 -8.77
N GLY A 106 10.83 12.74 -8.34
CA GLY A 106 10.74 14.07 -7.74
C GLY A 106 10.04 15.06 -8.65
N VAL A 107 10.43 15.13 -9.91
CA VAL A 107 9.83 16.01 -10.91
C VAL A 107 8.36 15.64 -11.18
N GLY A 108 8.03 14.35 -11.20
CA GLY A 108 6.66 13.86 -11.44
C GLY A 108 5.71 14.11 -10.27
N THR A 109 6.17 14.09 -9.04
CA THR A 109 5.34 14.17 -7.83
C THR A 109 5.17 15.61 -7.30
N VAL A 110 6.13 16.50 -7.58
CA VAL A 110 6.05 17.88 -7.12
C VAL A 110 4.99 18.66 -7.92
N PRO A 111 4.09 19.40 -7.26
CA PRO A 111 3.07 20.20 -7.93
C PRO A 111 3.66 21.21 -8.91
N THR A 112 2.98 21.40 -10.03
CA THR A 112 3.36 22.40 -11.05
C THR A 112 3.47 23.79 -10.43
N GLY A 113 4.55 24.50 -10.73
CA GLY A 113 4.78 25.84 -10.21
C GLY A 113 5.60 25.93 -8.92
N VAL A 114 5.84 24.82 -8.22
CA VAL A 114 6.71 24.81 -7.03
C VAL A 114 8.19 24.82 -7.43
N ALA A 115 8.54 24.13 -8.51
CA ALA A 115 9.87 24.18 -9.11
C ALA A 115 9.73 24.19 -10.63
N GLY A 116 10.62 24.87 -11.33
CA GLY A 116 10.50 25.12 -12.77
C GLY A 116 10.40 23.89 -13.68
N THR A 117 10.69 22.71 -13.17
CA THR A 117 10.59 21.42 -13.88
C THR A 117 9.58 20.46 -13.25
N ALA A 118 8.73 20.94 -12.34
CA ALA A 118 7.73 20.12 -11.68
C ALA A 118 6.50 19.92 -12.57
N TYR A 119 6.11 18.66 -12.78
CA TYR A 119 5.02 18.30 -13.70
C TYR A 119 3.70 17.96 -13.00
N GLY A 120 3.70 17.65 -11.72
CA GLY A 120 2.50 17.25 -10.99
C GLY A 120 1.77 16.03 -11.62
N ALA A 121 2.53 15.17 -12.31
CA ALA A 121 1.98 14.08 -13.12
C ALA A 121 1.58 12.83 -12.29
N VAL A 122 2.05 12.76 -11.06
CA VAL A 122 1.78 11.61 -10.17
C VAL A 122 1.18 12.13 -8.88
N GLY A 123 -0.02 11.70 -8.58
CA GLY A 123 -0.72 12.00 -7.35
C GLY A 123 -1.18 10.73 -6.62
N PRO A 124 -1.57 10.82 -5.36
CA PRO A 124 -2.18 9.72 -4.65
C PRO A 124 -3.54 9.37 -5.27
N THR A 125 -3.95 8.12 -5.14
CA THR A 125 -5.34 7.74 -5.46
C THR A 125 -6.27 8.33 -4.42
N GLN A 126 -7.55 8.59 -4.80
CA GLN A 126 -8.56 9.07 -3.85
C GLN A 126 -8.70 8.11 -2.66
N ALA A 127 -8.70 6.81 -2.90
CA ALA A 127 -8.77 5.80 -1.84
C ALA A 127 -7.60 5.89 -0.83
N LEU A 128 -6.41 6.33 -1.27
CA LEU A 128 -5.30 6.57 -0.35
C LEU A 128 -5.52 7.83 0.47
N VAL A 129 -6.04 8.89 -0.13
CA VAL A 129 -6.36 10.15 0.57
C VAL A 129 -7.41 9.89 1.66
N ASP A 130 -8.47 9.15 1.33
CA ASP A 130 -9.57 8.84 2.24
C ASP A 130 -9.17 7.89 3.39
N ALA A 131 -8.04 7.18 3.23
CA ALA A 131 -7.49 6.32 4.27
C ALA A 131 -6.76 7.06 5.39
N TYR A 132 -6.61 8.40 5.29
CA TYR A 132 -6.00 9.20 6.36
C TYR A 132 -7.07 9.69 7.33
N ALA A 133 -6.84 9.44 8.62
CA ALA A 133 -7.69 9.99 9.68
C ALA A 133 -7.41 11.49 9.89
N MET A 134 -8.44 12.21 10.31
CA MET A 134 -8.30 13.59 10.80
C MET A 134 -7.56 13.59 12.15
N ASN A 135 -7.13 14.77 12.60
CA ASN A 135 -6.48 14.92 13.91
C ASN A 135 -7.39 14.52 15.10
N THR A 136 -8.69 14.41 14.88
CA THR A 136 -9.66 13.87 15.81
C THR A 136 -9.64 12.34 15.93
N GLY A 137 -8.89 11.64 15.04
CA GLY A 137 -8.87 10.19 14.92
C GLY A 137 -10.01 9.60 14.05
N TRP A 138 -10.97 10.40 13.60
CA TRP A 138 -12.03 9.96 12.71
C TRP A 138 -11.59 9.95 11.25
N TYR A 139 -12.01 8.92 10.51
CA TYR A 139 -11.84 8.91 9.06
C TYR A 139 -12.89 9.83 8.42
N PRO A 140 -12.48 10.76 7.55
CA PRO A 140 -13.40 11.74 6.99
C PRO A 140 -14.44 11.14 6.05
N ILE A 141 -14.07 10.12 5.29
CA ILE A 141 -14.93 9.48 4.28
C ILE A 141 -15.23 8.05 4.72
N THR A 142 -16.50 7.73 4.88
CA THR A 142 -16.98 6.40 5.30
C THR A 142 -17.48 5.55 4.14
N GLY A 143 -17.65 6.13 2.96
CA GLY A 143 -18.10 5.46 1.75
C GLY A 143 -18.44 6.46 0.64
N TYR A 144 -19.08 5.93 -0.40
CA TYR A 144 -19.56 6.73 -1.54
C TYR A 144 -20.97 6.34 -1.91
N GLU A 145 -21.79 7.33 -2.28
CA GLU A 145 -23.10 7.12 -2.87
C GLU A 145 -22.96 6.51 -4.29
N ALA A 146 -24.08 6.07 -4.85
CA ALA A 146 -24.09 5.45 -6.18
C ALA A 146 -23.64 6.40 -7.30
N ASP A 147 -23.74 7.71 -7.11
CA ASP A 147 -23.30 8.75 -8.04
C ASP A 147 -21.84 9.18 -7.82
N GLY A 148 -21.14 8.55 -6.84
CA GLY A 148 -19.76 8.87 -6.51
C GLY A 148 -19.59 9.99 -5.49
N THR A 149 -20.66 10.53 -4.94
CA THR A 149 -20.61 11.55 -3.87
C THR A 149 -20.06 10.91 -2.58
N PRO A 150 -19.03 11.48 -1.95
CA PRO A 150 -18.49 10.93 -0.71
C PRO A 150 -19.45 11.10 0.47
N ILE A 151 -19.57 10.06 1.28
CA ILE A 151 -20.31 10.06 2.54
C ILE A 151 -19.36 10.52 3.65
N VAL A 152 -19.57 11.72 4.14
CA VAL A 152 -18.70 12.34 5.16
C VAL A 152 -19.15 11.92 6.57
N GLU A 153 -18.15 11.55 7.41
CA GLU A 153 -18.38 11.33 8.84
C GLU A 153 -18.54 12.68 9.57
N PRO A 154 -19.70 12.98 10.14
CA PRO A 154 -19.96 14.29 10.76
C PRO A 154 -19.01 14.64 11.91
N LEU A 155 -18.53 13.63 12.63
CA LEU A 155 -17.62 13.81 13.78
C LEU A 155 -16.17 14.02 13.34
N SER A 156 -15.87 13.86 12.05
CA SER A 156 -14.51 14.07 11.52
C SER A 156 -14.09 15.54 11.50
N GLY A 157 -15.04 16.44 11.35
CA GLY A 157 -14.80 17.86 11.11
C GLY A 157 -14.29 18.15 9.68
N TYR A 158 -14.46 17.19 8.76
CA TYR A 158 -14.09 17.36 7.35
C TYR A 158 -15.24 18.03 6.60
N GLU A 159 -14.88 19.00 5.73
CA GLU A 159 -15.84 19.68 4.85
C GLU A 159 -15.45 19.39 3.37
N LEU A 160 -16.46 19.14 2.53
CA LEU A 160 -16.23 18.95 1.11
C LEU A 160 -15.87 20.27 0.44
N ALA A 161 -14.98 20.24 -0.54
CA ALA A 161 -14.50 21.43 -1.26
C ALA A 161 -15.62 22.29 -1.87
N SER A 162 -16.73 21.66 -2.27
CA SER A 162 -17.93 22.37 -2.76
C SER A 162 -18.61 23.27 -1.71
N GLU A 163 -18.38 23.02 -0.43
CA GLU A 163 -18.89 23.84 0.67
C GLU A 163 -17.87 24.93 1.06
N LEU A 164 -16.58 24.62 0.96
CA LEU A 164 -15.50 25.58 1.17
C LEU A 164 -15.53 26.71 0.12
N GLU A 165 -15.84 26.43 -1.13
CA GLU A 165 -15.98 27.44 -2.19
C GLU A 165 -17.13 28.41 -1.94
N LYS A 166 -18.16 28.02 -1.21
CA LYS A 166 -19.29 28.90 -0.85
C LYS A 166 -18.99 29.83 0.31
N SER A 167 -17.98 29.54 1.13
CA SER A 167 -17.65 30.30 2.34
C SER A 167 -16.44 31.22 2.21
N SER A 168 -15.66 31.13 1.13
CA SER A 168 -14.34 31.77 1.03
C SER A 168 -14.23 32.92 0.01
N TRP A 169 -15.34 33.43 -0.56
CA TRP A 169 -15.31 34.58 -1.52
C TRP A 169 -16.24 35.70 -1.12
#